data_147eb31e71eb4e10616c0f17af7f3ddc
#
_entry.id   147eb31e71eb4e10616c0f17af7f3ddc
#
_cell.length_a   1.000
_cell.length_b   1.000
_cell.length_c   1.000
_cell.angle_alpha   90.00
_cell.angle_beta   90.00
_cell.angle_gamma   90.00
#
_symmetry.space_group_name_H-M   'P 1'
#
loop_
_entity.id
_entity.type
_entity.pdbx_description
1 polymer ?
#
loop_
_entity_poly.entity_id
_entity_poly.type
_entity_poly.pdbx_seq_one_letter_code
_entity_poly.pdbx_strand_id
1 'polypeptide(L)'
;VTLIRHEEEAAAGLDFGSIATTVMLRLGEKTQPAALPEGLYGRLLGHSEEAWLTDEFLSEQLDASTCYSVMEMFGDEPEKWRGVLQDGHIYAPRSLTALLNKPSRSLYYDLKWSDENYALRCLRLFLKQVMLQTSLAALLSGAPALSWRVSMPGALPPYRQEAYLEMVRGLAREVAKETGMPLSARFPAVLYALENQADGWYFLSRSEVDARGGDLNLDIGGSTADLSLWLGGKNHAAAESSLLL
;
A
#
# COMPACT_ATOMS: atom_id res chain seq x y z
N VAL A 1 -10.27 -25.35 -8.38
CA VAL A 1 -9.08 -24.98 -7.62
C VAL A 1 -9.37 -25.26 -6.15
N THR A 2 -8.66 -26.22 -5.57
CA THR A 2 -8.77 -26.48 -4.13
C THR A 2 -7.89 -25.44 -3.43
N LEU A 3 -8.48 -24.47 -2.75
CA LEU A 3 -7.73 -23.53 -1.94
C LEU A 3 -7.22 -24.26 -0.69
N ILE A 4 -5.91 -24.23 -0.49
CA ILE A 4 -5.30 -24.69 0.76
C ILE A 4 -5.63 -23.61 1.81
N ARG A 5 -6.39 -23.97 2.84
CA ARG A 5 -6.66 -23.05 3.96
C ARG A 5 -5.48 -23.09 4.92
N HIS A 6 -4.96 -21.92 5.24
CA HIS A 6 -4.00 -21.75 6.32
C HIS A 6 -4.75 -21.58 7.66
N GLU A 7 -4.14 -22.03 8.75
CA GLU A 7 -4.67 -21.78 10.11
C GLU A 7 -4.35 -20.37 10.58
N GLU A 8 -3.30 -19.76 10.05
CA GLU A 8 -2.83 -18.44 10.43
C GLU A 8 -3.43 -17.34 9.58
N GLU A 9 -3.84 -16.25 10.25
CA GLU A 9 -4.31 -15.03 9.59
C GLU A 9 -3.18 -14.32 8.88
N ALA A 10 -3.51 -13.66 7.76
CA ALA A 10 -2.55 -12.83 7.03
C ALA A 10 -2.41 -11.45 7.67
N ALA A 11 -1.23 -10.87 7.53
CA ALA A 11 -0.99 -9.44 7.75
C ALA A 11 -0.47 -8.82 6.47
N ALA A 12 -1.10 -7.73 6.01
CA ALA A 12 -0.63 -6.92 4.90
C ALA A 12 0.08 -5.67 5.43
N GLY A 13 1.34 -5.49 5.03
CA GLY A 13 2.09 -4.26 5.24
C GLY A 13 1.94 -3.36 4.02
N LEU A 14 1.31 -2.21 4.16
CA LEU A 14 1.13 -1.19 3.14
C LEU A 14 2.04 -0.01 3.43
N ASP A 15 3.00 0.20 2.58
CA ASP A 15 3.85 1.39 2.56
C ASP A 15 3.42 2.30 1.40
N PHE A 16 2.77 3.40 1.75
CA PHE A 16 2.30 4.40 0.78
C PHE A 16 3.31 5.53 0.67
N GLY A 17 4.32 5.34 -0.17
CA GLY A 17 5.32 6.36 -0.48
C GLY A 17 4.82 7.42 -1.47
N SER A 18 5.53 8.54 -1.55
CA SER A 18 5.19 9.66 -2.46
C SER A 18 5.43 9.31 -3.93
N ILE A 19 6.41 8.46 -4.22
CA ILE A 19 6.76 8.03 -5.58
C ILE A 19 6.19 6.65 -5.87
N ALA A 20 6.35 5.73 -4.93
CA ALA A 20 5.92 4.35 -5.10
C ALA A 20 5.22 3.84 -3.84
N THR A 21 4.27 2.94 -4.05
CA THR A 21 3.53 2.23 -3.00
C THR A 21 3.92 0.76 -3.06
N THR A 22 4.23 0.19 -1.91
CA THR A 22 4.61 -1.22 -1.79
C THR A 22 3.69 -1.95 -0.82
N VAL A 23 3.33 -3.18 -1.15
CA VAL A 23 2.55 -4.04 -0.27
C VAL A 23 3.17 -5.41 -0.13
N MET A 24 3.38 -5.82 1.12
CA MET A 24 3.87 -7.15 1.46
C MET A 24 2.79 -7.91 2.23
N LEU A 25 2.66 -9.19 1.94
CA LEU A 25 1.82 -10.14 2.66
C LEU A 25 2.66 -11.05 3.54
N ARG A 26 2.31 -11.12 4.81
CA ARG A 26 2.85 -12.10 5.76
C ARG A 26 1.79 -13.17 6.04
N LEU A 27 2.18 -14.43 5.85
CA LEU A 27 1.43 -15.64 6.19
C LEU A 27 2.31 -16.50 7.09
N GLY A 28 2.00 -16.56 8.36
CA GLY A 28 2.87 -17.19 9.35
C GLY A 28 4.23 -16.51 9.41
N GLU A 29 5.29 -17.30 9.22
CA GLU A 29 6.67 -16.79 9.17
C GLU A 29 7.08 -16.29 7.78
N LYS A 30 6.29 -16.59 6.75
CA LYS A 30 6.64 -16.23 5.38
C LYS A 30 6.10 -14.85 5.02
N THR A 31 7.00 -13.97 4.57
CA THR A 31 6.68 -12.67 3.98
C THR A 31 6.94 -12.72 2.49
N GLN A 32 5.99 -12.24 1.71
CA GLN A 32 6.06 -12.25 0.25
C GLN A 32 5.34 -11.00 -0.32
N PRO A 33 5.67 -10.57 -1.55
CA PRO A 33 4.91 -9.54 -2.23
C PRO A 33 3.42 -9.91 -2.35
N ALA A 34 2.55 -8.90 -2.23
CA ALA A 34 1.10 -9.07 -2.40
C ALA A 34 0.75 -9.17 -3.90
N ALA A 35 1.22 -10.23 -4.56
CA ALA A 35 1.05 -10.45 -5.99
C ALA A 35 -0.16 -11.34 -6.28
N LEU A 36 -0.89 -11.04 -7.34
CA LEU A 36 -1.92 -11.93 -7.89
C LEU A 36 -1.31 -12.86 -8.94
N PRO A 37 -1.76 -14.12 -9.03
CA PRO A 37 -1.33 -15.02 -10.08
C PRO A 37 -1.67 -14.47 -11.47
N GLU A 38 -0.77 -14.69 -12.42
CA GLU A 38 -0.93 -14.33 -13.82
C GLU A 38 -2.28 -14.74 -14.40
N GLY A 39 -2.89 -13.87 -15.15
CA GLY A 39 -4.14 -14.12 -15.85
C GLY A 39 -5.37 -14.27 -14.96
N LEU A 40 -5.25 -14.17 -13.64
CA LEU A 40 -6.39 -14.29 -12.74
C LEU A 40 -7.34 -13.10 -12.86
N TYR A 41 -6.79 -11.90 -12.98
CA TYR A 41 -7.58 -10.68 -13.09
C TYR A 41 -8.39 -10.65 -14.39
N GLY A 42 -7.77 -11.03 -15.51
CA GLY A 42 -8.48 -11.18 -16.78
C GLY A 42 -9.60 -12.22 -16.72
N ARG A 43 -9.41 -13.29 -15.93
CA ARG A 43 -10.46 -14.30 -15.70
C ARG A 43 -11.57 -13.81 -14.77
N LEU A 44 -11.24 -12.99 -13.76
CA LEU A 44 -12.22 -12.42 -12.84
C LEU A 44 -13.05 -11.33 -13.51
N LEU A 45 -12.46 -10.54 -14.40
CA LEU A 45 -13.15 -9.50 -15.15
C LEU A 45 -13.89 -10.03 -16.37
N GLY A 46 -13.58 -11.27 -16.81
CA GLY A 46 -14.34 -11.95 -17.88
C GLY A 46 -14.16 -11.39 -19.28
N HIS A 47 -13.22 -10.46 -19.51
CA HIS A 47 -13.03 -9.78 -20.78
C HIS A 47 -11.60 -9.94 -21.30
N SER A 48 -11.49 -10.54 -22.48
CA SER A 48 -10.18 -10.70 -23.17
C SER A 48 -9.59 -9.38 -23.68
N GLU A 49 -10.41 -8.34 -23.81
CA GLU A 49 -9.98 -7.01 -24.28
C GLU A 49 -9.31 -6.18 -23.17
N GLU A 50 -9.45 -6.60 -21.91
CA GLU A 50 -8.85 -5.94 -20.76
C GLU A 50 -7.53 -6.61 -20.29
N ALA A 51 -6.96 -7.50 -21.10
CA ALA A 51 -5.67 -8.14 -20.83
C ALA A 51 -4.53 -7.11 -20.60
N TRP A 52 -4.61 -5.96 -21.27
CA TRP A 52 -3.69 -4.85 -21.07
C TRP A 52 -3.76 -4.24 -19.65
N LEU A 53 -4.96 -4.21 -19.04
CA LEU A 53 -5.13 -3.80 -17.64
C LEU A 53 -4.39 -4.75 -16.70
N THR A 54 -4.46 -6.05 -16.96
CA THR A 54 -3.76 -7.05 -16.15
C THR A 54 -2.26 -6.93 -16.30
N ASP A 55 -1.77 -6.63 -17.47
CA ASP A 55 -0.34 -6.48 -17.73
C ASP A 55 0.25 -5.22 -17.11
N GLU A 56 -0.51 -4.15 -16.98
CA GLU A 56 -0.05 -2.90 -16.37
C GLU A 56 -0.30 -2.84 -14.86
N PHE A 57 -1.38 -3.45 -14.37
CA PHE A 57 -1.72 -3.47 -12.95
C PHE A 57 -1.06 -4.57 -12.15
N LEU A 58 -0.85 -5.71 -12.79
CA LEU A 58 -0.42 -6.92 -12.13
C LEU A 58 0.87 -7.38 -12.76
N SER A 59 1.98 -6.82 -12.35
CA SER A 59 3.27 -7.33 -12.74
C SER A 59 3.38 -8.82 -12.38
N GLU A 60 3.62 -9.67 -13.34
CA GLU A 60 3.84 -11.11 -13.17
C GLU A 60 5.18 -11.41 -12.48
N GLN A 61 6.03 -10.41 -12.37
CA GLN A 61 7.34 -10.51 -11.74
C GLN A 61 7.28 -10.03 -10.29
N LEU A 62 8.28 -10.37 -9.52
CA LEU A 62 8.43 -10.14 -8.08
C LEU A 62 8.09 -8.72 -7.56
N ASP A 63 8.13 -7.74 -8.44
CA ASP A 63 7.80 -6.34 -8.12
C ASP A 63 6.30 -6.05 -8.17
N ALA A 64 5.47 -7.07 -8.32
CA ALA A 64 4.03 -6.97 -8.49
C ALA A 64 3.30 -6.36 -7.29
N SER A 65 3.93 -6.30 -6.13
CA SER A 65 3.40 -5.60 -4.98
C SER A 65 3.71 -4.11 -4.96
N THR A 66 4.53 -3.63 -5.91
CA THR A 66 4.94 -2.24 -6.00
C THR A 66 4.30 -1.58 -7.20
N CYS A 67 3.68 -0.42 -7.00
CA CYS A 67 3.18 0.44 -8.07
C CYS A 67 3.64 1.87 -7.84
N TYR A 68 3.64 2.69 -8.90
CA TYR A 68 3.87 4.12 -8.73
C TYR A 68 2.69 4.75 -7.98
N SER A 69 2.97 5.66 -7.05
CA SER A 69 1.96 6.46 -6.34
C SER A 69 1.39 7.55 -7.26
N VAL A 70 0.98 7.14 -8.45
CA VAL A 70 0.44 7.97 -9.51
C VAL A 70 -0.81 7.30 -10.05
N MET A 71 -1.81 8.10 -10.35
CA MET A 71 -3.06 7.64 -10.92
C MET A 71 -3.42 8.47 -12.15
N GLU A 72 -3.75 7.81 -13.24
CA GLU A 72 -4.38 8.44 -14.39
C GLU A 72 -5.89 8.30 -14.26
N MET A 73 -6.64 9.37 -14.53
CA MET A 73 -8.09 9.33 -14.59
C MET A 73 -8.57 9.67 -16.00
N PHE A 74 -9.57 8.92 -16.45
CA PHE A 74 -10.16 9.07 -17.78
C PHE A 74 -11.41 9.93 -17.69
N GLY A 75 -11.27 11.23 -17.68
CA GLY A 75 -12.37 12.17 -17.66
C GLY A 75 -12.29 13.21 -16.56
N ASP A 76 -12.90 14.32 -16.83
CA ASP A 76 -12.79 15.54 -16.03
C ASP A 76 -13.90 15.70 -14.97
N GLU A 77 -14.77 14.67 -14.81
CA GLU A 77 -15.93 14.72 -13.92
C GLU A 77 -15.80 13.71 -12.77
N PRO A 78 -15.11 14.06 -11.65
CA PRO A 78 -14.84 13.16 -10.53
C PRO A 78 -16.10 12.54 -9.92
N GLU A 79 -17.22 13.23 -9.98
CA GLU A 79 -18.50 12.77 -9.43
C GLU A 79 -19.08 11.58 -10.20
N LYS A 80 -18.63 11.37 -11.42
CA LYS A 80 -19.04 10.25 -12.27
C LYS A 80 -18.14 9.05 -12.17
N TRP A 81 -16.99 9.17 -11.53
CA TRP A 81 -16.04 8.07 -11.40
C TRP A 81 -16.62 6.93 -10.57
N ARG A 82 -16.57 5.73 -11.09
CA ARG A 82 -17.08 4.51 -10.49
C ARG A 82 -16.00 3.70 -9.80
N GLY A 83 -14.78 3.78 -10.32
CA GLY A 83 -13.62 3.08 -9.76
C GLY A 83 -12.42 3.13 -10.69
N VAL A 84 -11.24 2.78 -10.16
CA VAL A 84 -9.98 2.84 -10.92
C VAL A 84 -10.04 1.99 -12.19
N LEU A 85 -10.60 0.77 -12.09
CA LEU A 85 -10.67 -0.15 -13.25
C LEU A 85 -11.54 0.35 -14.40
N GLN A 86 -12.44 1.29 -14.15
CA GLN A 86 -13.37 1.81 -15.17
C GLN A 86 -12.97 3.19 -15.65
N ASP A 87 -12.42 4.00 -14.77
CA ASP A 87 -12.25 5.43 -14.98
C ASP A 87 -10.80 5.87 -14.82
N GLY A 88 -9.87 4.95 -14.52
CA GLY A 88 -8.49 5.31 -14.24
C GLY A 88 -7.50 4.18 -14.44
N HIS A 89 -6.23 4.48 -14.12
CA HIS A 89 -5.10 3.59 -14.28
C HIS A 89 -4.07 3.79 -13.18
N ILE A 90 -3.51 2.69 -12.66
CA ILE A 90 -2.35 2.69 -11.76
C ILE A 90 -1.19 2.03 -12.52
N TYR A 91 0.02 2.52 -12.33
CA TYR A 91 1.18 2.10 -13.09
C TYR A 91 2.14 1.26 -12.26
N ALA A 92 2.48 0.07 -12.76
CA ALA A 92 3.56 -0.74 -12.23
C ALA A 92 4.94 -0.17 -12.65
N PRO A 93 6.04 -0.48 -11.94
CA PRO A 93 7.37 0.02 -12.29
C PRO A 93 7.81 -0.27 -13.73
N ARG A 94 7.42 -1.41 -14.29
CA ARG A 94 7.71 -1.78 -15.70
C ARG A 94 7.02 -0.87 -16.72
N SER A 95 5.95 -0.21 -16.33
CA SER A 95 5.14 0.65 -17.20
C SER A 95 5.62 2.12 -17.22
N LEU A 96 6.83 2.40 -16.72
CA LEU A 96 7.39 3.75 -16.66
C LEU A 96 7.36 4.47 -18.02
N THR A 97 7.70 3.78 -19.10
CA THR A 97 7.68 4.37 -20.44
C THR A 97 6.26 4.79 -20.84
N ALA A 98 5.26 3.98 -20.52
CA ALA A 98 3.86 4.31 -20.76
C ALA A 98 3.44 5.53 -19.94
N LEU A 99 3.80 5.57 -18.66
CA LEU A 99 3.54 6.70 -17.77
C LEU A 99 4.15 8.01 -18.29
N LEU A 100 5.41 7.99 -18.71
CA LEU A 100 6.12 9.17 -19.19
C LEU A 100 5.55 9.73 -20.51
N ASN A 101 4.83 8.92 -21.27
CA ASN A 101 4.20 9.33 -22.50
C ASN A 101 2.76 9.90 -22.32
N LYS A 102 2.24 9.92 -21.10
CA LYS A 102 0.90 10.43 -20.81
C LYS A 102 0.85 11.94 -20.69
N PRO A 103 -0.25 12.58 -21.07
CA PRO A 103 -0.46 14.00 -20.82
C PRO A 103 -0.46 14.27 -19.30
N SER A 104 0.34 15.22 -18.85
CA SER A 104 0.45 15.56 -17.42
C SER A 104 -0.90 15.92 -16.77
N ARG A 105 -1.83 16.49 -17.53
CA ARG A 105 -3.17 16.90 -17.06
C ARG A 105 -4.07 15.74 -16.63
N SER A 106 -3.79 14.50 -17.06
CA SER A 106 -4.55 13.32 -16.67
C SER A 106 -3.92 12.54 -15.52
N LEU A 107 -2.71 12.96 -15.09
CA LEU A 107 -1.95 12.28 -14.05
C LEU A 107 -2.07 13.01 -12.71
N TYR A 108 -2.35 12.26 -11.67
CA TYR A 108 -2.40 12.70 -10.28
C TYR A 108 -1.25 12.04 -9.53
N TYR A 109 -0.23 12.80 -9.20
CA TYR A 109 1.03 12.32 -8.59
C TYR A 109 1.30 12.87 -7.19
N ASP A 110 0.52 13.82 -6.72
CA ASP A 110 0.62 14.36 -5.35
C ASP A 110 -0.46 13.76 -4.44
N LEU A 111 -0.69 12.44 -4.56
CA LEU A 111 -1.74 11.75 -3.83
C LEU A 111 -1.54 11.78 -2.31
N LYS A 112 -0.28 11.77 -1.86
CA LYS A 112 0.05 11.68 -0.44
C LYS A 112 -0.10 13.02 0.29
N TRP A 113 0.20 14.13 -0.39
CA TRP A 113 0.37 15.44 0.25
C TRP A 113 -0.73 16.44 -0.07
N SER A 114 -1.44 16.26 -1.17
CA SER A 114 -2.53 17.14 -1.54
C SER A 114 -3.72 17.01 -0.57
N ASP A 115 -4.34 18.14 -0.23
CA ASP A 115 -5.55 18.22 0.57
C ASP A 115 -6.77 18.69 -0.24
N GLU A 116 -6.60 18.84 -1.54
CA GLU A 116 -7.71 19.14 -2.44
C GLU A 116 -8.70 17.97 -2.49
N ASN A 117 -9.99 18.29 -2.44
CA ASN A 117 -11.06 17.28 -2.46
C ASN A 117 -10.94 16.29 -3.63
N TYR A 118 -10.47 16.77 -4.76
CA TYR A 118 -10.25 15.96 -5.95
C TYR A 118 -9.12 14.94 -5.74
N ALA A 119 -7.98 15.40 -5.24
CA ALA A 119 -6.84 14.54 -4.93
C ALA A 119 -7.17 13.50 -3.85
N LEU A 120 -7.95 13.87 -2.84
CA LEU A 120 -8.43 12.94 -1.82
C LEU A 120 -9.34 11.84 -2.40
N ARG A 121 -10.13 12.16 -3.42
CA ARG A 121 -10.90 11.12 -4.14
C ARG A 121 -10.00 10.20 -4.93
N CYS A 122 -9.00 10.74 -5.64
CA CYS A 122 -8.00 9.95 -6.33
C CYS A 122 -7.24 9.04 -5.36
N LEU A 123 -6.78 9.59 -4.24
CA LEU A 123 -6.12 8.83 -3.18
C LEU A 123 -7.00 7.67 -2.67
N ARG A 124 -8.27 7.95 -2.39
CA ARG A 124 -9.20 6.91 -1.93
C ARG A 124 -9.36 5.79 -2.96
N LEU A 125 -9.52 6.12 -4.25
CA LEU A 125 -9.64 5.13 -5.32
C LEU A 125 -8.36 4.34 -5.52
N PHE A 126 -7.20 5.01 -5.47
CA PHE A 126 -5.89 4.39 -5.53
C PHE A 126 -5.69 3.36 -4.41
N LEU A 127 -5.88 3.78 -3.16
CA LEU A 127 -5.74 2.90 -2.01
C LEU A 127 -6.76 1.75 -2.05
N LYS A 128 -8.01 2.02 -2.46
CA LYS A 128 -9.00 0.97 -2.63
C LYS A 128 -8.52 -0.11 -3.60
N GLN A 129 -7.99 0.29 -4.75
CA GLN A 129 -7.48 -0.66 -5.74
C GLN A 129 -6.33 -1.51 -5.20
N VAL A 130 -5.36 -0.87 -4.54
CA VAL A 130 -4.23 -1.57 -3.91
C VAL A 130 -4.73 -2.57 -2.86
N MET A 131 -5.67 -2.16 -2.03
CA MET A 131 -6.23 -3.01 -0.97
C MET A 131 -7.10 -4.15 -1.53
N LEU A 132 -7.85 -3.93 -2.62
CA LEU A 132 -8.59 -4.99 -3.32
C LEU A 132 -7.64 -6.08 -3.82
N GLN A 133 -6.58 -5.70 -4.53
CA GLN A 133 -5.59 -6.64 -5.04
C GLN A 133 -4.94 -7.45 -3.91
N THR A 134 -4.55 -6.77 -2.84
CA THR A 134 -3.93 -7.41 -1.68
C THR A 134 -4.88 -8.39 -0.99
N SER A 135 -6.14 -8.00 -0.80
CA SER A 135 -7.15 -8.87 -0.19
C SER A 135 -7.40 -10.12 -1.04
N LEU A 136 -7.45 -9.97 -2.37
CA LEU A 136 -7.57 -11.10 -3.28
C LEU A 136 -6.33 -12.00 -3.24
N ALA A 137 -5.13 -11.42 -3.17
CA ALA A 137 -3.88 -12.18 -3.01
C ALA A 137 -3.87 -12.99 -1.70
N ALA A 138 -4.32 -12.39 -0.59
CA ALA A 138 -4.46 -13.08 0.69
C ALA A 138 -5.49 -14.23 0.63
N LEU A 139 -6.65 -13.98 0.01
CA LEU A 139 -7.69 -14.98 -0.17
C LEU A 139 -7.18 -16.17 -1.00
N LEU A 140 -6.50 -15.91 -2.10
CA LEU A 140 -5.93 -16.94 -2.97
C LEU A 140 -4.80 -17.72 -2.31
N SER A 141 -4.08 -17.09 -1.40
CA SER A 141 -3.08 -17.74 -0.56
C SER A 141 -3.72 -18.61 0.53
N GLY A 142 -5.06 -18.63 0.65
CA GLY A 142 -5.78 -19.45 1.62
C GLY A 142 -5.84 -18.87 3.03
N ALA A 143 -5.53 -17.59 3.22
CA ALA A 143 -5.63 -16.93 4.52
C ALA A 143 -7.08 -16.88 5.00
N PRO A 144 -7.36 -17.22 6.28
CA PRO A 144 -8.72 -17.17 6.82
C PRO A 144 -9.19 -15.75 7.14
N ALA A 145 -8.27 -14.83 7.40
CA ALA A 145 -8.55 -13.42 7.69
C ALA A 145 -7.33 -12.54 7.40
N LEU A 146 -7.55 -11.23 7.27
CA LEU A 146 -6.52 -10.24 6.95
C LEU A 146 -6.51 -9.10 7.97
N SER A 147 -5.32 -8.66 8.38
CA SER A 147 -5.11 -7.43 9.13
C SER A 147 -4.14 -6.52 8.37
N TRP A 148 -4.33 -5.20 8.51
CA TRP A 148 -3.52 -4.21 7.83
C TRP A 148 -2.50 -3.56 8.76
N ARG A 149 -1.30 -3.36 8.26
CA ARG A 149 -0.22 -2.57 8.85
C ARG A 149 0.11 -1.48 7.85
N VAL A 150 -0.07 -0.23 8.24
CA VAL A 150 0.03 0.91 7.31
C VAL A 150 1.09 1.87 7.81
N SER A 151 2.04 2.22 6.96
CA SER A 151 2.98 3.29 7.24
C SER A 151 2.30 4.65 7.04
N MET A 152 2.75 5.64 7.80
CA MET A 152 2.23 6.99 7.75
C MET A 152 3.36 8.00 8.00
N PRO A 153 3.47 9.05 7.17
CA PRO A 153 4.51 10.05 7.36
C PRO A 153 4.33 10.82 8.66
N GLY A 154 5.42 10.93 9.43
CA GLY A 154 5.45 11.74 10.65
C GLY A 154 5.26 13.24 10.40
N ALA A 155 5.59 13.72 9.18
CA ALA A 155 5.41 15.11 8.78
C ALA A 155 3.96 15.54 8.56
N LEU A 156 3.00 14.60 8.46
CA LEU A 156 1.59 14.95 8.35
C LEU A 156 1.05 15.56 9.65
N PRO A 157 0.29 16.67 9.59
CA PRO A 157 -0.40 17.20 10.77
C PRO A 157 -1.34 16.15 11.39
N PRO A 158 -1.55 16.15 12.71
CA PRO A 158 -2.36 15.13 13.40
C PRO A 158 -3.77 14.94 12.82
N TYR A 159 -4.45 16.01 12.43
CA TYR A 159 -5.79 15.91 11.83
C TYR A 159 -5.78 15.18 10.48
N ARG A 160 -4.69 15.30 9.69
CA ARG A 160 -4.53 14.58 8.43
C ARG A 160 -4.18 13.13 8.66
N GLN A 161 -3.37 12.85 9.67
CA GLN A 161 -3.06 11.48 10.10
C GLN A 161 -4.35 10.75 10.48
N GLU A 162 -5.20 11.38 11.27
CA GLU A 162 -6.49 10.80 11.67
C GLU A 162 -7.43 10.59 10.47
N ALA A 163 -7.56 11.58 9.59
CA ALA A 163 -8.37 11.48 8.38
C ALA A 163 -7.89 10.35 7.45
N TYR A 164 -6.58 10.20 7.29
CA TYR A 164 -5.98 9.12 6.52
C TYR A 164 -6.29 7.75 7.14
N LEU A 165 -6.13 7.61 8.44
CA LEU A 165 -6.44 6.36 9.15
C LEU A 165 -7.92 5.98 9.06
N GLU A 166 -8.82 6.94 9.19
CA GLU A 166 -10.26 6.69 9.03
C GLU A 166 -10.61 6.28 7.59
N MET A 167 -9.96 6.89 6.60
CA MET A 167 -10.10 6.47 5.20
C MET A 167 -9.64 5.02 5.02
N VAL A 168 -8.46 4.65 5.50
CA VAL A 168 -7.94 3.27 5.39
C VAL A 168 -8.81 2.27 6.12
N ARG A 169 -9.29 2.60 7.34
CA ARG A 169 -10.23 1.75 8.09
C ARG A 169 -11.56 1.56 7.35
N GLY A 170 -12.05 2.63 6.75
CA GLY A 170 -13.25 2.58 5.90
C GLY A 170 -13.06 1.66 4.71
N LEU A 171 -11.95 1.83 3.99
CA LEU A 171 -11.57 1.01 2.85
C LEU A 171 -11.36 -0.45 3.23
N ALA A 172 -10.72 -0.75 4.36
CA ALA A 172 -10.53 -2.12 4.82
C ALA A 172 -11.88 -2.84 4.99
N ARG A 173 -12.88 -2.18 5.58
CA ARG A 173 -14.23 -2.74 5.73
C ARG A 173 -14.96 -2.92 4.39
N GLU A 174 -14.84 -1.93 3.51
CA GLU A 174 -15.45 -1.96 2.17
C GLU A 174 -14.87 -3.09 1.33
N VAL A 175 -13.55 -3.18 1.26
CA VAL A 175 -12.82 -4.21 0.50
C VAL A 175 -13.08 -5.61 1.07
N ALA A 176 -13.12 -5.76 2.40
CA ALA A 176 -13.47 -7.04 3.02
C ALA A 176 -14.87 -7.52 2.59
N LYS A 177 -15.83 -6.60 2.50
CA LYS A 177 -17.18 -6.91 2.03
C LYS A 177 -17.23 -7.28 0.54
N GLU A 178 -16.46 -6.56 -0.29
CA GLU A 178 -16.44 -6.77 -1.74
C GLU A 178 -15.72 -8.06 -2.14
N THR A 179 -14.61 -8.37 -1.47
CA THR A 179 -13.78 -9.57 -1.77
C THR A 179 -14.23 -10.83 -1.04
N GLY A 180 -15.01 -10.67 0.02
CA GLY A 180 -15.31 -11.76 0.95
C GLY A 180 -14.13 -12.16 1.85
N MET A 181 -13.02 -11.40 1.85
CA MET A 181 -11.87 -11.62 2.72
C MET A 181 -12.15 -11.05 4.12
N PRO A 182 -12.33 -11.87 5.15
CA PRO A 182 -12.65 -11.37 6.48
C PRO A 182 -11.50 -10.53 7.06
N LEU A 183 -11.86 -9.49 7.81
CA LEU A 183 -10.88 -8.80 8.65
C LEU A 183 -10.57 -9.64 9.90
N SER A 184 -9.34 -9.53 10.39
CA SER A 184 -8.91 -10.22 11.61
C SER A 184 -9.81 -9.88 12.79
N ALA A 185 -10.21 -10.91 13.54
CA ALA A 185 -10.86 -10.77 14.83
C ALA A 185 -9.87 -10.84 16.00
N ARG A 186 -8.65 -11.35 15.76
CA ARG A 186 -7.60 -11.52 16.79
C ARG A 186 -6.75 -10.27 16.97
N PHE A 187 -6.60 -9.49 15.89
CA PHE A 187 -5.79 -8.27 15.85
C PHE A 187 -6.64 -7.09 15.38
N PRO A 188 -6.27 -5.86 15.73
CA PRO A 188 -6.89 -4.69 15.12
C PRO A 188 -6.84 -4.79 13.60
N ALA A 189 -7.99 -4.54 12.95
CA ALA A 189 -8.13 -4.65 11.51
C ALA A 189 -7.13 -3.76 10.75
N VAL A 190 -6.85 -2.58 11.33
CA VAL A 190 -5.84 -1.63 10.84
C VAL A 190 -5.01 -1.15 12.01
N LEU A 191 -3.71 -1.39 11.96
CA LEU A 191 -2.70 -0.76 12.80
C LEU A 191 -1.83 0.14 11.93
N TYR A 192 -1.29 1.19 12.52
CA TYR A 192 -0.37 2.08 11.84
C TYR A 192 0.94 2.22 12.62
N ALA A 193 1.98 2.63 11.90
CA ALA A 193 3.24 3.11 12.44
C ALA A 193 3.67 4.36 11.68
N LEU A 194 4.41 5.24 12.31
CA LEU A 194 5.11 6.28 11.57
C LEU A 194 6.24 5.64 10.73
N GLU A 195 6.51 6.19 9.55
CA GLU A 195 7.52 5.66 8.62
C GLU A 195 8.87 5.50 9.34
N ASN A 196 9.35 6.54 10.02
CA ASN A 196 10.57 6.51 10.80
C ASN A 196 10.60 5.45 11.93
N GLN A 197 9.46 5.11 12.51
CA GLN A 197 9.34 4.03 13.50
C GLN A 197 9.38 2.66 12.84
N ALA A 198 8.73 2.50 11.70
CA ALA A 198 8.71 1.24 10.97
C ALA A 198 10.12 0.83 10.54
N ASP A 199 10.91 1.77 10.04
CA ASP A 199 12.30 1.57 9.65
C ASP A 199 13.16 1.14 10.83
N GLY A 200 13.06 1.84 11.96
CA GLY A 200 13.79 1.50 13.16
C GLY A 200 13.45 0.10 13.66
N TRP A 201 12.18 -0.27 13.70
CA TRP A 201 11.76 -1.63 14.08
C TRP A 201 12.29 -2.69 13.13
N TYR A 202 12.33 -2.40 11.83
CA TYR A 202 12.90 -3.30 10.84
C TYR A 202 14.37 -3.59 11.13
N PHE A 203 15.19 -2.55 11.32
CA PHE A 203 16.61 -2.71 11.58
C PHE A 203 16.88 -3.37 12.94
N LEU A 204 16.18 -2.95 14.01
CA LEU A 204 16.33 -3.53 15.33
C LEU A 204 15.90 -5.01 15.42
N SER A 205 15.03 -5.45 14.50
CA SER A 205 14.63 -6.86 14.42
C SER A 205 15.67 -7.76 13.78
N ARG A 206 16.71 -7.20 13.16
CA ARG A 206 17.75 -7.97 12.49
C ARG A 206 18.90 -8.32 13.43
N SER A 207 19.25 -9.59 13.47
CA SER A 207 20.34 -10.09 14.30
C SER A 207 21.72 -9.57 13.90
N GLU A 208 21.85 -9.07 12.67
CA GLU A 208 23.12 -8.53 12.15
C GLU A 208 23.38 -7.10 12.60
N VAL A 209 22.36 -6.40 13.13
CA VAL A 209 22.49 -5.02 13.61
C VAL A 209 22.83 -5.00 15.09
N ASP A 210 24.02 -4.51 15.44
CA ASP A 210 24.41 -4.28 16.83
C ASP A 210 23.90 -2.92 17.33
N ALA A 211 22.68 -2.89 17.79
CA ALA A 211 22.04 -1.67 18.29
C ALA A 211 22.37 -1.33 19.75
N ARG A 212 23.37 -1.99 20.39
CA ARG A 212 23.73 -1.74 21.81
C ARG A 212 24.20 -0.32 22.07
N GLY A 213 24.85 0.30 21.11
CA GLY A 213 25.28 1.70 21.18
C GLY A 213 24.23 2.74 20.75
N GLY A 214 23.12 2.27 20.26
CA GLY A 214 22.09 3.07 19.59
C GLY A 214 22.16 2.95 18.06
N ASP A 215 21.08 3.34 17.41
CA ASP A 215 20.94 3.32 15.95
C ASP A 215 20.32 4.63 15.46
N LEU A 216 20.86 5.15 14.37
CA LEU A 216 20.38 6.36 13.70
C LEU A 216 19.93 5.99 12.30
N ASN A 217 18.62 5.99 12.08
CA ASN A 217 18.05 5.74 10.77
C ASN A 217 17.75 7.04 10.05
N LEU A 218 18.11 7.09 8.77
CA LEU A 218 17.77 8.15 7.85
C LEU A 218 17.14 7.54 6.62
N ASP A 219 15.85 7.79 6.42
CA ASP A 219 15.12 7.45 5.20
C ASP A 219 14.91 8.71 4.36
N ILE A 220 15.33 8.67 3.11
CA ILE A 220 15.17 9.77 2.14
C ILE A 220 14.22 9.27 1.06
N GLY A 221 12.98 9.65 1.20
CA GLY A 221 11.92 9.36 0.25
C GLY A 221 11.82 10.39 -0.88
N GLY A 222 10.74 10.30 -1.66
CA GLY A 222 10.48 11.20 -2.79
C GLY A 222 10.06 12.62 -2.39
N SER A 223 9.57 12.80 -1.16
CA SER A 223 9.07 14.10 -0.67
C SER A 223 9.38 14.33 0.80
N THR A 224 9.97 13.38 1.49
CA THR A 224 10.35 13.48 2.90
C THR A 224 11.74 12.97 3.14
N ALA A 225 12.36 13.48 4.19
CA ALA A 225 13.50 12.86 4.87
C ALA A 225 13.08 12.58 6.31
N ASP A 226 13.08 11.31 6.68
CA ASP A 226 12.68 10.82 7.97
C ASP A 226 13.90 10.40 8.78
N LEU A 227 14.01 10.89 10.00
CA LEU A 227 15.12 10.63 10.90
C LEU A 227 14.59 10.02 12.19
N SER A 228 15.19 8.92 12.65
CA SER A 228 14.92 8.37 13.96
C SER A 228 16.18 7.92 14.68
N LEU A 229 16.29 8.27 15.97
CA LEU A 229 17.37 7.85 16.86
C LEU A 229 16.83 6.80 17.83
N TRP A 230 17.43 5.63 17.84
CA TRP A 230 17.09 4.52 18.71
C TRP A 230 18.23 4.26 19.68
N LEU A 231 17.91 4.19 20.97
CA LEU A 231 18.88 3.86 22.00
C LEU A 231 18.72 2.40 22.41
N GLY A 232 19.84 1.72 22.60
CA GLY A 232 19.85 0.29 22.93
C GLY A 232 18.92 -0.09 24.06
N GLY A 233 18.18 -1.19 23.88
CA GLY A 233 17.24 -1.72 24.86
C GLY A 233 15.87 -1.03 24.92
N LYS A 234 15.56 -0.07 24.05
CA LYS A 234 14.24 0.58 23.98
C LYS A 234 13.45 0.12 22.78
N ASN A 235 12.14 0.02 22.96
CA ASN A 235 11.18 -0.38 21.91
C ASN A 235 10.57 0.82 21.16
N HIS A 236 11.10 2.02 21.38
CA HIS A 236 10.64 3.24 20.72
C HIS A 236 11.85 4.15 20.45
N ALA A 237 11.74 4.99 19.45
CA ALA A 237 12.76 5.96 19.14
C ALA A 237 12.95 6.96 20.31
N ALA A 238 14.21 7.32 20.57
CA ALA A 238 14.54 8.35 21.56
C ALA A 238 14.29 9.76 21.03
N ALA A 239 14.43 9.95 19.71
CA ALA A 239 14.12 11.17 18.99
C ALA A 239 13.66 10.84 17.57
N GLU A 240 12.73 11.59 17.06
CA GLU A 240 12.15 11.45 15.74
C GLU A 240 12.01 12.81 15.08
N SER A 241 12.23 12.88 13.77
CA SER A 241 12.02 14.07 12.97
C SER A 241 11.62 13.65 11.56
N SER A 242 10.69 14.39 10.98
CA SER A 242 10.28 14.24 9.60
C SER A 242 10.38 15.62 8.94
N LEU A 243 11.07 15.68 7.82
CA LEU A 243 11.22 16.89 7.04
C LEU A 243 10.55 16.71 5.68
N LEU A 244 9.68 17.63 5.31
CA LEU A 244 9.14 17.73 3.95
C LEU A 244 10.21 18.34 3.03
N LEU A 245 10.49 17.69 1.90
CA LEU A 245 11.51 18.11 0.91
C LEU A 245 10.91 18.93 -0.21
#